data_30c194a1b6a3849bb2efe1362023adb2
#
_entry.id   30c194a1b6a3849bb2efe1362023adb2
#
_cell.length_a   1.000
_cell.length_b   1.000
_cell.length_c   1.000
_cell.angle_alpha   90.00
_cell.angle_beta   90.00
_cell.angle_gamma   90.00
#
_symmetry.space_group_name_H-M   'P 1'
#
loop_
_entity.id
_entity.type
_entity.pdbx_description
1 polymer ?
#
loop_
_entity_poly.entity_id
_entity_poly.type
_entity_poly.pdbx_seq_one_letter_code
_entity_poly.pdbx_strand_id
1 'polypeptide(L)'
;MFRWENFTTANGLPDNHVFCVLVDGDRVWTGTDNGLGLFENGKWRSFRPNPDAKEHSLAHQAVLSLALDKNTGDVWAGTMGGLSRISAGRIDTYTQLNSGLSNDIVYGVGVQGDYLWTATAAGASRLNIRTGQWSLYNAFNTPMYEIWTYAVSPSEDKVYYAVWGGGVLEYDQKTERWKDYNDPDGETEMVVMKDQGLIHEITTSLSYVDKILWVATYFGASRYDGRYWHNFLKKDSGMPSNFLSQIKAIDANRAWFSTDKGLAYFDGTNWAVYRPALDTHQPEMYITDVAGNSKKEIPVKTAPSHNYILGVDFQGDDIWVATAHGLSHGIRENNSVAKR
;
A
#
# COMPACT_ATOMS: atom_id res chain seq x y z
N MET A 1 11.48 -11.74 -15.60
CA MET A 1 12.50 -10.79 -15.10
C MET A 1 12.01 -9.39 -15.45
N PHE A 2 12.37 -8.38 -14.65
CA PHE A 2 11.98 -7.00 -14.96
C PHE A 2 13.20 -6.19 -15.37
N ARG A 3 13.02 -5.31 -16.39
CA ARG A 3 13.86 -4.17 -16.67
C ARG A 3 13.24 -2.95 -15.98
N TRP A 4 14.04 -2.19 -15.26
CA TRP A 4 13.58 -1.05 -14.49
C TRP A 4 13.92 0.28 -15.18
N GLU A 5 12.95 1.17 -15.23
CA GLU A 5 13.09 2.58 -15.61
C GLU A 5 12.77 3.43 -14.37
N ASN A 6 13.65 4.39 -14.06
CA ASN A 6 13.54 5.18 -12.84
C ASN A 6 13.22 6.64 -13.15
N PHE A 7 12.28 7.21 -12.42
CA PHE A 7 11.80 8.57 -12.55
C PHE A 7 12.10 9.35 -11.27
N THR A 8 12.55 10.60 -11.46
CA THR A 8 12.84 11.55 -10.39
C THR A 8 12.25 12.92 -10.73
N THR A 9 12.49 13.94 -9.92
CA THR A 9 12.12 15.32 -10.23
C THR A 9 12.75 15.82 -11.54
N ALA A 10 13.90 15.28 -11.92
CA ALA A 10 14.52 15.59 -13.22
C ALA A 10 13.69 15.11 -14.44
N ASN A 11 12.82 14.12 -14.24
CA ASN A 11 11.89 13.61 -15.25
C ASN A 11 10.49 14.24 -15.14
N GLY A 12 10.26 15.13 -14.16
CA GLY A 12 8.99 15.80 -13.95
C GLY A 12 8.12 15.26 -12.80
N LEU A 13 8.64 14.31 -12.01
CA LEU A 13 7.98 13.85 -10.80
C LEU A 13 7.81 15.04 -9.81
N PRO A 14 6.70 15.16 -9.05
CA PRO A 14 6.50 16.27 -8.12
C PRO A 14 7.55 16.36 -7.01
N ASP A 15 7.97 15.19 -6.50
CA ASP A 15 9.04 15.01 -5.51
C ASP A 15 9.70 13.64 -5.65
N ASN A 16 10.92 13.49 -5.15
CA ASN A 16 11.63 12.21 -5.16
C ASN A 16 11.15 11.25 -4.06
N HIS A 17 10.60 11.75 -2.97
CA HIS A 17 10.01 10.90 -1.94
C HIS A 17 8.57 10.54 -2.33
N VAL A 18 8.36 9.31 -2.78
CA VAL A 18 7.08 8.81 -3.30
C VAL A 18 6.47 7.84 -2.30
N PHE A 19 5.36 8.24 -1.66
CA PHE A 19 4.67 7.42 -0.66
C PHE A 19 3.85 6.29 -1.28
N CYS A 20 3.15 6.59 -2.36
CA CYS A 20 2.22 5.64 -2.96
C CYS A 20 2.15 5.79 -4.49
N VAL A 21 1.70 4.73 -5.13
CA VAL A 21 1.44 4.67 -6.57
C VAL A 21 0.11 3.98 -6.82
N LEU A 22 -0.61 4.42 -7.85
CA LEU A 22 -1.86 3.84 -8.33
C LEU A 22 -1.83 3.75 -9.84
N VAL A 23 -2.01 2.55 -10.38
CA VAL A 23 -2.07 2.27 -11.82
C VAL A 23 -3.54 2.23 -12.28
N ASP A 24 -3.85 3.01 -13.31
CA ASP A 24 -5.19 3.13 -13.88
C ASP A 24 -5.11 3.14 -15.42
N GLY A 25 -5.04 1.97 -16.01
CA GLY A 25 -4.79 1.83 -17.45
C GLY A 25 -3.42 2.41 -17.84
N ASP A 26 -3.45 3.36 -18.79
CA ASP A 26 -2.26 4.08 -19.25
C ASP A 26 -1.87 5.26 -18.35
N ARG A 27 -2.61 5.48 -17.25
CA ARG A 27 -2.37 6.53 -16.26
C ARG A 27 -1.71 5.95 -15.02
N VAL A 28 -0.70 6.66 -14.52
CA VAL A 28 -0.06 6.32 -13.26
C VAL A 28 -0.07 7.54 -12.35
N TRP A 29 -0.72 7.38 -11.22
CA TRP A 29 -0.82 8.40 -10.18
C TRP A 29 0.20 8.14 -9.08
N THR A 30 0.82 9.19 -8.56
CA THR A 30 1.82 9.09 -7.48
C THR A 30 1.54 10.10 -6.40
N GLY A 31 1.50 9.64 -5.15
CA GLY A 31 1.49 10.52 -3.98
C GLY A 31 2.92 10.77 -3.51
N THR A 32 3.29 12.04 -3.32
CA THR A 32 4.63 12.45 -2.92
C THR A 32 4.61 13.44 -1.76
N ASP A 33 5.79 13.80 -1.22
CA ASP A 33 5.91 14.87 -0.22
C ASP A 33 5.50 16.25 -0.73
N ASN A 34 5.52 16.46 -2.06
CA ASN A 34 5.28 17.79 -2.64
C ASN A 34 4.26 17.75 -3.80
N GLY A 35 3.18 17.05 -3.61
CA GLY A 35 2.03 16.99 -4.50
C GLY A 35 1.67 15.63 -5.02
N LEU A 36 0.59 15.62 -5.79
CA LEU A 36 0.10 14.49 -6.55
C LEU A 36 0.66 14.57 -7.97
N GLY A 37 1.27 13.49 -8.45
CA GLY A 37 1.74 13.33 -9.84
C GLY A 37 0.79 12.49 -10.67
N LEU A 38 0.64 12.84 -11.94
CA LEU A 38 -0.01 12.02 -12.96
C LEU A 38 0.93 11.85 -14.14
N PHE A 39 1.30 10.60 -14.42
CA PHE A 39 1.98 10.22 -15.66
C PHE A 39 0.96 9.73 -16.68
N GLU A 40 0.92 10.38 -17.81
CA GLU A 40 0.02 10.05 -18.92
C GLU A 40 0.64 10.47 -20.25
N ASN A 41 0.56 9.62 -21.28
CA ASN A 41 1.13 9.87 -22.59
C ASN A 41 2.63 10.27 -22.56
N GLY A 42 3.40 9.62 -21.68
CA GLY A 42 4.85 9.87 -21.54
C GLY A 42 5.22 11.17 -20.85
N LYS A 43 4.27 11.87 -20.21
CA LYS A 43 4.49 13.16 -19.54
C LYS A 43 3.94 13.18 -18.12
N TRP A 44 4.63 13.91 -17.26
CA TRP A 44 4.19 14.19 -15.91
C TRP A 44 3.35 15.47 -15.84
N ARG A 45 2.29 15.44 -15.03
CA ARG A 45 1.51 16.59 -14.58
C ARG A 45 1.43 16.56 -13.07
N SER A 46 1.65 17.70 -12.41
CA SER A 46 1.64 17.83 -10.95
C SER A 46 0.44 18.63 -10.49
N PHE A 47 -0.14 18.21 -9.35
CA PHE A 47 -1.19 18.93 -8.63
C PHE A 47 -0.66 19.30 -7.25
N ARG A 48 -0.89 20.54 -6.85
CA ARG A 48 -0.46 21.08 -5.54
C ARG A 48 -1.60 21.87 -4.88
N PRO A 49 -1.53 22.09 -3.57
CA PRO A 49 -2.45 23.00 -2.91
C PRO A 49 -2.41 24.39 -3.54
N ASN A 50 -3.58 25.00 -3.68
CA ASN A 50 -3.71 26.40 -4.09
C ASN A 50 -4.37 27.19 -2.95
N PRO A 51 -3.66 28.11 -2.27
CA PRO A 51 -4.20 28.89 -1.16
C PRO A 51 -5.43 29.74 -1.53
N ASP A 52 -5.53 30.16 -2.81
CA ASP A 52 -6.61 31.01 -3.31
C ASP A 52 -7.86 30.22 -3.70
N ALA A 53 -7.76 28.88 -3.77
CA ALA A 53 -8.86 28.00 -4.19
C ALA A 53 -8.94 26.74 -3.29
N LYS A 54 -8.95 26.91 -1.98
CA LYS A 54 -8.79 25.85 -0.97
C LYS A 54 -9.77 24.67 -1.14
N GLU A 55 -11.03 24.93 -1.49
CA GLU A 55 -12.06 23.88 -1.67
C GLU A 55 -11.97 23.17 -3.02
N HIS A 56 -11.17 23.70 -3.94
CA HIS A 56 -11.01 23.20 -5.32
C HIS A 56 -9.54 22.95 -5.67
N SER A 57 -8.74 22.60 -4.68
CA SER A 57 -7.34 22.24 -4.85
C SER A 57 -7.00 21.00 -4.01
N LEU A 58 -5.78 20.50 -4.15
CA LEU A 58 -5.31 19.41 -3.29
C LEU A 58 -5.32 19.86 -1.82
N ALA A 59 -5.82 19.02 -0.91
CA ALA A 59 -6.00 19.34 0.51
C ALA A 59 -4.66 19.64 1.20
N HIS A 60 -3.61 18.92 0.86
CA HIS A 60 -2.25 19.13 1.36
C HIS A 60 -1.21 18.63 0.34
N GLN A 61 0.01 19.16 0.43
CA GLN A 61 1.10 18.75 -0.48
C GLN A 61 1.57 17.32 -0.26
N ALA A 62 1.62 16.81 0.97
CA ALA A 62 1.99 15.44 1.25
C ALA A 62 0.79 14.51 1.00
N VAL A 63 0.89 13.69 -0.04
CA VAL A 63 -0.13 12.72 -0.47
C VAL A 63 0.31 11.31 -0.07
N LEU A 64 -0.40 10.71 0.88
CA LEU A 64 0.00 9.47 1.55
C LEU A 64 -0.60 8.21 0.92
N SER A 65 -1.81 8.33 0.35
CA SER A 65 -2.55 7.18 -0.18
C SER A 65 -3.45 7.56 -1.35
N LEU A 66 -3.72 6.58 -2.22
CA LEU A 66 -4.54 6.75 -3.42
C LEU A 66 -5.54 5.60 -3.57
N ALA A 67 -6.74 5.91 -4.04
CA ALA A 67 -7.71 4.91 -4.45
C ALA A 67 -8.47 5.36 -5.72
N LEU A 68 -8.77 4.41 -6.58
CA LEU A 68 -9.58 4.61 -7.80
C LEU A 68 -11.02 4.21 -7.54
N ASP A 69 -11.96 5.10 -7.81
CA ASP A 69 -13.35 4.76 -8.00
C ASP A 69 -13.55 4.23 -9.43
N LYS A 70 -13.63 2.93 -9.57
CA LYS A 70 -13.78 2.26 -10.88
C LYS A 70 -15.11 2.58 -11.58
N ASN A 71 -16.13 3.06 -10.84
CA ASN A 71 -17.43 3.39 -11.42
C ASN A 71 -17.41 4.76 -12.12
N THR A 72 -16.66 5.72 -11.57
CA THR A 72 -16.61 7.10 -12.07
C THR A 72 -15.29 7.47 -12.74
N GLY A 73 -14.22 6.72 -12.47
CA GLY A 73 -12.85 7.06 -12.86
C GLY A 73 -12.22 8.15 -11.99
N ASP A 74 -12.86 8.53 -10.88
CA ASP A 74 -12.31 9.50 -9.95
C ASP A 74 -11.19 8.89 -9.11
N VAL A 75 -10.19 9.71 -8.82
CA VAL A 75 -9.10 9.35 -7.91
C VAL A 75 -9.28 10.06 -6.57
N TRP A 76 -9.22 9.28 -5.50
CA TRP A 76 -9.24 9.77 -4.14
C TRP A 76 -7.83 9.77 -3.57
N ALA A 77 -7.43 10.90 -2.99
CA ALA A 77 -6.10 11.10 -2.43
C ALA A 77 -6.19 11.46 -0.93
N GLY A 78 -5.69 10.56 -0.09
CA GLY A 78 -5.50 10.82 1.33
C GLY A 78 -4.22 11.63 1.55
N THR A 79 -4.31 12.71 2.32
CA THR A 79 -3.21 13.64 2.54
C THR A 79 -2.99 13.95 4.03
N MET A 80 -1.96 14.69 4.35
CA MET A 80 -1.72 15.20 5.72
C MET A 80 -2.59 16.41 6.11
N GLY A 81 -3.56 16.80 5.30
CA GLY A 81 -4.44 17.96 5.57
C GLY A 81 -5.85 17.79 5.03
N GLY A 82 -6.30 16.56 4.84
CA GLY A 82 -7.63 16.20 4.36
C GLY A 82 -7.62 15.15 3.28
N LEU A 83 -8.77 14.95 2.70
CA LEU A 83 -9.04 14.05 1.60
C LEU A 83 -9.36 14.87 0.35
N SER A 84 -8.81 14.49 -0.80
CA SER A 84 -9.10 15.12 -2.08
C SER A 84 -9.73 14.13 -3.04
N ARG A 85 -10.77 14.57 -3.79
CA ARG A 85 -11.35 13.85 -4.92
C ARG A 85 -10.95 14.54 -6.20
N ILE A 86 -10.31 13.84 -7.08
CA ILE A 86 -9.92 14.32 -8.41
C ILE A 86 -10.88 13.74 -9.44
N SER A 87 -11.72 14.59 -10.03
CA SER A 87 -12.75 14.22 -10.98
C SER A 87 -12.71 15.12 -12.22
N ALA A 88 -12.44 14.55 -13.38
CA ALA A 88 -12.45 15.28 -14.67
C ALA A 88 -11.70 16.63 -14.65
N GLY A 89 -10.61 16.72 -13.89
CA GLY A 89 -9.79 17.95 -13.78
C GLY A 89 -10.23 18.92 -12.67
N ARG A 90 -11.34 18.63 -11.98
CA ARG A 90 -11.74 19.33 -10.75
C ARG A 90 -11.22 18.57 -9.54
N ILE A 91 -10.84 19.30 -8.49
CA ILE A 91 -10.46 18.74 -7.19
C ILE A 91 -11.46 19.28 -6.15
N ASP A 92 -12.06 18.36 -5.40
CA ASP A 92 -12.90 18.69 -4.24
C ASP A 92 -12.16 18.25 -2.97
N THR A 93 -12.19 19.08 -1.94
CA THR A 93 -11.45 18.88 -0.68
C THR A 93 -12.40 18.68 0.49
N TYR A 94 -12.12 17.61 1.25
CA TYR A 94 -12.86 17.21 2.44
C TYR A 94 -11.94 17.28 3.67
N THR A 95 -12.41 17.95 4.71
CA THR A 95 -11.74 18.09 6.01
C THR A 95 -12.71 17.79 7.14
N GLN A 96 -12.23 17.69 8.38
CA GLN A 96 -13.11 17.59 9.55
C GLN A 96 -14.11 18.75 9.66
N LEU A 97 -13.73 19.94 9.15
CA LEU A 97 -14.56 21.14 9.26
C LEU A 97 -15.72 21.19 8.25
N ASN A 98 -15.55 20.59 7.07
CA ASN A 98 -16.53 20.68 5.98
C ASN A 98 -17.17 19.34 5.59
N SER A 99 -16.81 18.26 6.29
CA SER A 99 -17.28 16.91 5.99
C SER A 99 -17.43 16.06 7.26
N GLY A 100 -17.72 14.75 7.12
CA GLY A 100 -17.70 13.78 8.21
C GLY A 100 -16.39 12.99 8.30
N LEU A 101 -15.27 13.58 7.88
CA LEU A 101 -13.95 12.98 8.03
C LEU A 101 -13.53 12.95 9.50
N SER A 102 -13.02 11.82 9.99
CA SER A 102 -12.64 11.64 11.40
C SER A 102 -11.40 12.42 11.80
N ASN A 103 -10.46 12.61 10.87
CA ASN A 103 -9.26 13.43 11.06
C ASN A 103 -8.69 13.88 9.71
N ASP A 104 -8.02 15.03 9.69
CA ASP A 104 -7.42 15.59 8.46
C ASP A 104 -6.16 14.84 8.01
N ILE A 105 -5.49 14.07 8.88
CA ILE A 105 -4.39 13.20 8.47
C ILE A 105 -4.98 11.87 8.00
N VAL A 106 -5.00 11.66 6.67
CA VAL A 106 -5.58 10.48 6.01
C VAL A 106 -4.47 9.58 5.50
N TYR A 107 -4.16 8.54 6.24
CA TYR A 107 -3.10 7.58 5.91
C TYR A 107 -3.51 6.58 4.84
N GLY A 108 -4.76 6.16 4.82
CA GLY A 108 -5.26 5.16 3.90
C GLY A 108 -6.62 5.51 3.31
N VAL A 109 -6.80 5.20 2.02
CA VAL A 109 -8.08 5.31 1.32
C VAL A 109 -8.38 4.03 0.54
N GLY A 110 -9.65 3.65 0.46
CA GLY A 110 -10.10 2.52 -0.34
C GLY A 110 -11.53 2.73 -0.83
N VAL A 111 -11.82 2.34 -2.06
CA VAL A 111 -13.17 2.44 -2.65
C VAL A 111 -13.70 1.05 -2.95
N GLN A 112 -14.94 0.79 -2.54
CA GLN A 112 -15.68 -0.42 -2.87
C GLN A 112 -17.14 -0.10 -3.12
N GLY A 113 -17.62 -0.34 -4.34
CA GLY A 113 -19.00 -0.01 -4.74
C GLY A 113 -19.28 1.49 -4.58
N ASP A 114 -20.34 1.82 -3.86
CA ASP A 114 -20.73 3.21 -3.58
C ASP A 114 -20.02 3.82 -2.37
N TYR A 115 -19.04 3.13 -1.75
CA TYR A 115 -18.42 3.56 -0.52
C TYR A 115 -16.93 3.85 -0.66
N LEU A 116 -16.54 5.01 -0.15
CA LEU A 116 -15.16 5.34 0.19
C LEU A 116 -14.93 5.07 1.68
N TRP A 117 -13.82 4.44 1.99
CA TRP A 117 -13.35 4.14 3.33
C TRP A 117 -12.03 4.85 3.57
N THR A 118 -11.87 5.47 4.73
CA THR A 118 -10.64 6.17 5.11
C THR A 118 -10.07 5.64 6.40
N ALA A 119 -8.74 5.55 6.46
CA ALA A 119 -7.96 5.29 7.65
C ALA A 119 -7.22 6.58 8.03
N THR A 120 -7.36 7.04 9.29
CA THR A 120 -6.87 8.36 9.71
C THR A 120 -6.11 8.31 11.04
N ALA A 121 -5.50 9.42 11.43
CA ALA A 121 -4.83 9.55 12.73
C ALA A 121 -5.80 9.52 13.93
N ALA A 122 -7.11 9.52 13.71
CA ALA A 122 -8.11 9.47 14.79
C ALA A 122 -9.32 8.60 14.39
N GLY A 123 -9.06 7.32 14.13
CA GLY A 123 -10.07 6.37 13.70
C GLY A 123 -10.28 6.33 12.20
N ALA A 124 -11.49 6.01 11.78
CA ALA A 124 -11.85 5.78 10.39
C ALA A 124 -13.17 6.45 10.01
N SER A 125 -13.40 6.65 8.72
CA SER A 125 -14.66 7.15 8.20
C SER A 125 -15.10 6.38 6.97
N ARG A 126 -16.40 6.34 6.75
CA ARG A 126 -17.02 5.84 5.52
C ARG A 126 -17.88 6.92 4.90
N LEU A 127 -17.65 7.21 3.63
CA LEU A 127 -18.52 8.08 2.82
C LEU A 127 -19.32 7.23 1.86
N ASN A 128 -20.63 7.39 1.86
CA ASN A 128 -21.44 6.96 0.71
C ASN A 128 -21.28 8.03 -0.39
N ILE A 129 -20.53 7.69 -1.44
CA ILE A 129 -20.14 8.62 -2.52
C ILE A 129 -21.37 9.17 -3.25
N ARG A 130 -22.43 8.36 -3.36
CA ARG A 130 -23.66 8.73 -4.08
C ARG A 130 -24.55 9.69 -3.31
N THR A 131 -24.68 9.48 -1.99
CA THR A 131 -25.59 10.27 -1.13
C THR A 131 -24.89 11.40 -0.37
N GLY A 132 -23.55 11.37 -0.29
CA GLY A 132 -22.75 12.28 0.52
C GLY A 132 -22.82 12.02 2.02
N GLN A 133 -23.43 10.91 2.45
CA GLN A 133 -23.58 10.58 3.88
C GLN A 133 -22.29 9.98 4.44
N TRP A 134 -21.86 10.48 5.61
CA TRP A 134 -20.71 10.00 6.35
C TRP A 134 -21.09 9.14 7.56
N SER A 135 -20.22 8.19 7.89
CA SER A 135 -20.22 7.42 9.13
C SER A 135 -18.83 7.46 9.76
N LEU A 136 -18.75 7.63 11.08
CA LEU A 136 -17.50 7.71 11.83
C LEU A 136 -17.29 6.45 12.67
N TYR A 137 -16.06 5.96 12.71
CA TYR A 137 -15.64 4.79 13.47
C TYR A 137 -14.44 5.15 14.37
N ASN A 138 -14.59 4.92 15.68
CA ASN A 138 -13.58 5.24 16.68
C ASN A 138 -13.72 4.32 17.90
N ALA A 139 -12.96 4.56 18.97
CA ALA A 139 -12.99 3.75 20.19
C ALA A 139 -14.35 3.70 20.92
N PHE A 140 -15.30 4.60 20.60
CA PHE A 140 -16.61 4.60 21.24
C PHE A 140 -17.61 3.63 20.58
N ASN A 141 -17.40 3.29 19.31
CA ASN A 141 -18.34 2.47 18.55
C ASN A 141 -17.69 1.28 17.81
N THR A 142 -16.43 1.02 18.07
CA THR A 142 -15.66 -0.11 17.54
C THR A 142 -14.83 -0.74 18.65
N PRO A 143 -14.25 -1.94 18.50
CA PRO A 143 -13.27 -2.50 19.43
C PRO A 143 -11.89 -1.84 19.35
N MET A 144 -11.74 -0.76 18.62
CA MET A 144 -10.51 0.00 18.46
C MET A 144 -10.04 0.58 19.79
N TYR A 145 -8.93 0.12 20.33
CA TYR A 145 -8.32 0.67 21.53
C TYR A 145 -7.18 1.66 21.18
N GLU A 146 -6.50 1.46 20.04
CA GLU A 146 -5.62 2.44 19.43
C GLU A 146 -6.34 3.11 18.26
N ILE A 147 -6.18 4.43 18.12
CA ILE A 147 -6.95 5.22 17.15
C ILE A 147 -6.22 5.51 15.85
N TRP A 148 -4.93 5.22 15.75
CA TRP A 148 -4.16 5.44 14.54
C TRP A 148 -4.39 4.32 13.53
N THR A 149 -5.29 4.55 12.58
CA THR A 149 -5.49 3.64 11.46
C THR A 149 -4.60 4.03 10.29
N TYR A 150 -3.80 3.08 9.79
CA TYR A 150 -2.78 3.34 8.76
C TYR A 150 -3.21 2.93 7.36
N ALA A 151 -3.97 1.86 7.24
CA ALA A 151 -4.43 1.36 5.95
C ALA A 151 -5.84 0.81 6.04
N VAL A 152 -6.51 0.74 4.89
CA VAL A 152 -7.82 0.13 4.74
C VAL A 152 -7.86 -0.71 3.47
N SER A 153 -8.45 -1.90 3.56
CA SER A 153 -8.68 -2.81 2.44
C SER A 153 -10.16 -3.21 2.40
N PRO A 154 -11.00 -2.49 1.65
CA PRO A 154 -12.41 -2.83 1.53
C PRO A 154 -12.66 -3.92 0.49
N SER A 155 -13.65 -4.78 0.75
CA SER A 155 -14.23 -5.74 -0.19
C SER A 155 -15.76 -5.66 -0.15
N GLU A 156 -16.45 -6.49 -0.92
CA GLU A 156 -17.92 -6.50 -0.97
C GLU A 156 -18.58 -6.87 0.37
N ASP A 157 -17.97 -7.74 1.14
CA ASP A 157 -18.52 -8.28 2.38
C ASP A 157 -17.80 -7.78 3.63
N LYS A 158 -16.51 -7.43 3.52
CA LYS A 158 -15.66 -7.06 4.65
C LYS A 158 -14.78 -5.86 4.36
N VAL A 159 -14.47 -5.12 5.42
CA VAL A 159 -13.46 -4.06 5.38
C VAL A 159 -12.45 -4.32 6.48
N TYR A 160 -11.17 -4.34 6.10
CA TYR A 160 -10.08 -4.51 7.04
C TYR A 160 -9.33 -3.21 7.25
N TYR A 161 -8.97 -2.93 8.49
CA TYR A 161 -8.15 -1.78 8.88
C TYR A 161 -6.87 -2.24 9.55
N ALA A 162 -5.74 -1.66 9.14
CA ALA A 162 -4.47 -1.74 9.85
C ALA A 162 -4.43 -0.67 10.93
N VAL A 163 -4.20 -1.06 12.16
CA VAL A 163 -4.14 -0.15 13.31
C VAL A 163 -2.74 -0.19 13.91
N TRP A 164 -2.13 0.98 14.06
CA TRP A 164 -0.81 1.09 14.65
C TRP A 164 -0.85 0.75 16.14
N GLY A 165 -0.22 -0.35 16.54
CA GLY A 165 -0.29 -0.87 17.91
C GLY A 165 -1.62 -1.52 18.28
N GLY A 166 -2.56 -1.66 17.34
CA GLY A 166 -3.90 -2.22 17.54
C GLY A 166 -4.23 -3.40 16.63
N GLY A 167 -3.22 -3.95 15.95
CA GLY A 167 -3.40 -5.10 15.07
C GLY A 167 -4.28 -4.82 13.86
N VAL A 168 -5.23 -5.71 13.59
CA VAL A 168 -6.16 -5.63 12.47
C VAL A 168 -7.60 -5.61 12.97
N LEU A 169 -8.41 -4.70 12.43
CA LEU A 169 -9.85 -4.69 12.63
C LEU A 169 -10.57 -5.15 11.36
N GLU A 170 -11.53 -6.04 11.51
CA GLU A 170 -12.46 -6.49 10.48
C GLU A 170 -13.83 -5.90 10.75
N TYR A 171 -14.44 -5.27 9.76
CA TYR A 171 -15.83 -4.86 9.75
C TYR A 171 -16.60 -5.72 8.74
N ASP A 172 -17.59 -6.46 9.21
CA ASP A 172 -18.51 -7.22 8.37
C ASP A 172 -19.66 -6.30 7.92
N GLN A 173 -19.73 -6.01 6.64
CA GLN A 173 -20.67 -5.04 6.07
C GLN A 173 -22.14 -5.53 6.09
N LYS A 174 -22.38 -6.85 6.20
CA LYS A 174 -23.74 -7.43 6.22
C LYS A 174 -24.34 -7.43 7.62
N THR A 175 -23.52 -7.75 8.62
CA THR A 175 -23.97 -7.85 10.01
C THR A 175 -23.67 -6.60 10.84
N GLU A 176 -22.90 -5.68 10.28
CA GLU A 176 -22.40 -4.45 10.91
C GLU A 176 -21.62 -4.74 12.20
N ARG A 177 -20.94 -5.89 12.25
CA ARG A 177 -20.14 -6.32 13.40
C ARG A 177 -18.66 -6.12 13.15
N TRP A 178 -17.97 -5.84 14.26
CA TRP A 178 -16.51 -5.73 14.30
C TRP A 178 -15.88 -6.96 14.91
N LYS A 179 -14.68 -7.28 14.47
CA LYS A 179 -13.78 -8.27 15.05
C LYS A 179 -12.35 -7.72 14.98
N ASP A 180 -11.58 -7.98 16.03
CA ASP A 180 -10.16 -7.65 16.13
C ASP A 180 -9.29 -8.90 15.99
N TYR A 181 -8.06 -8.67 15.52
CA TYR A 181 -7.02 -9.67 15.40
C TYR A 181 -5.71 -9.07 15.91
N ASN A 182 -5.16 -9.68 16.93
CA ASN A 182 -4.00 -9.21 17.66
C ASN A 182 -2.86 -10.23 17.59
N ASP A 183 -1.65 -9.78 17.93
CA ASP A 183 -0.52 -10.65 18.19
C ASP A 183 -0.69 -11.31 19.56
N PRO A 184 -0.73 -12.66 19.65
CA PRO A 184 -0.84 -13.33 20.94
C PRO A 184 0.41 -13.17 21.83
N ASP A 185 1.54 -12.76 21.24
CA ASP A 185 2.80 -12.47 21.96
C ASP A 185 2.92 -10.99 22.40
N GLY A 186 1.96 -10.14 21.99
CA GLY A 186 1.95 -8.69 22.26
C GLY A 186 2.87 -7.88 21.35
N GLU A 187 3.19 -6.64 21.74
CA GLU A 187 4.00 -5.70 20.95
C GLU A 187 5.52 -5.98 20.99
N THR A 188 5.94 -7.21 21.18
CA THR A 188 7.37 -7.55 21.26
C THR A 188 7.83 -8.25 19.98
N GLU A 189 9.12 -8.12 19.67
CA GLU A 189 9.74 -8.90 18.58
C GLU A 189 9.99 -10.38 18.98
N MET A 190 9.42 -10.83 20.09
CA MET A 190 9.45 -12.24 20.48
C MET A 190 8.39 -12.99 19.67
N VAL A 191 8.74 -14.16 19.16
CA VAL A 191 7.86 -15.01 18.36
C VAL A 191 7.82 -16.39 19.00
N VAL A 192 7.01 -16.53 20.03
CA VAL A 192 6.79 -17.78 20.76
C VAL A 192 5.58 -18.51 20.18
N MET A 193 4.54 -17.77 19.81
CA MET A 193 3.27 -18.30 19.32
C MET A 193 3.11 -18.07 17.78
N LYS A 194 4.17 -18.31 17.03
CA LYS A 194 4.14 -18.18 15.57
C LYS A 194 2.95 -18.98 14.99
N ASP A 195 2.27 -18.37 14.02
CA ASP A 195 1.10 -18.92 13.32
C ASP A 195 -0.15 -19.15 14.19
N GLN A 196 -0.20 -18.64 15.43
CA GLN A 196 -1.41 -18.66 16.26
C GLN A 196 -2.25 -17.39 16.17
N GLY A 197 -1.69 -16.32 15.60
CA GLY A 197 -2.33 -15.02 15.42
C GLY A 197 -1.56 -14.15 14.43
N LEU A 198 -1.81 -12.85 14.51
CA LEU A 198 -1.02 -11.84 13.82
C LEU A 198 0.44 -11.89 14.32
N ILE A 199 1.41 -11.60 13.45
CA ILE A 199 2.84 -11.67 13.82
C ILE A 199 3.31 -10.48 14.65
N HIS A 200 2.63 -9.34 14.56
CA HIS A 200 2.97 -8.12 15.30
C HIS A 200 1.82 -7.11 15.27
N GLU A 201 1.58 -6.38 16.36
CA GLU A 201 0.45 -5.45 16.49
C GLU A 201 0.62 -4.14 15.73
N ILE A 202 1.85 -3.71 15.44
CA ILE A 202 2.08 -2.52 14.60
C ILE A 202 1.88 -2.90 13.14
N THR A 203 0.66 -2.74 12.64
CA THR A 203 0.31 -3.04 11.26
C THR A 203 0.45 -1.80 10.37
N THR A 204 1.06 -1.98 9.21
CA THR A 204 1.38 -0.89 8.27
C THR A 204 0.54 -0.91 7.01
N SER A 205 0.14 -2.08 6.54
CA SER A 205 -0.63 -2.24 5.31
C SER A 205 -1.42 -3.55 5.28
N LEU A 206 -2.45 -3.57 4.44
CA LEU A 206 -3.34 -4.71 4.24
C LEU A 206 -3.64 -4.91 2.76
N SER A 207 -3.84 -6.16 2.36
CA SER A 207 -4.41 -6.52 1.06
C SER A 207 -5.32 -7.73 1.21
N TYR A 208 -6.61 -7.56 0.95
CA TYR A 208 -7.59 -8.64 0.99
C TYR A 208 -8.03 -9.02 -0.43
N VAL A 209 -7.75 -10.25 -0.82
CA VAL A 209 -8.06 -10.79 -2.15
C VAL A 209 -8.34 -12.28 -2.06
N ASP A 210 -9.29 -12.79 -2.84
CA ASP A 210 -9.66 -14.21 -2.87
C ASP A 210 -9.96 -14.82 -1.49
N LYS A 211 -10.55 -14.03 -0.58
CA LYS A 211 -10.84 -14.37 0.82
C LYS A 211 -9.58 -14.60 1.69
N ILE A 212 -8.43 -14.18 1.22
CA ILE A 212 -7.18 -14.19 1.95
C ILE A 212 -6.83 -12.77 2.37
N LEU A 213 -6.53 -12.59 3.64
CA LEU A 213 -6.00 -11.36 4.19
C LEU A 213 -4.48 -11.47 4.29
N TRP A 214 -3.78 -10.56 3.61
CA TRP A 214 -2.36 -10.34 3.73
C TRP A 214 -2.11 -9.09 4.56
N VAL A 215 -1.21 -9.17 5.54
CA VAL A 215 -0.90 -8.09 6.47
C VAL A 215 0.60 -7.82 6.48
N ALA A 216 0.96 -6.57 6.24
CA ALA A 216 2.30 -6.06 6.47
C ALA A 216 2.38 -5.49 7.89
N THR A 217 3.47 -5.76 8.60
CA THR A 217 3.70 -5.24 9.93
C THR A 217 5.10 -4.62 10.06
N TYR A 218 5.32 -3.95 11.17
CA TYR A 218 6.64 -3.45 11.54
C TYR A 218 7.67 -4.59 11.70
N PHE A 219 7.21 -5.80 12.04
CA PHE A 219 8.08 -6.96 12.31
C PHE A 219 7.56 -8.25 11.67
N GLY A 220 7.57 -8.33 10.34
CA GLY A 220 7.17 -9.49 9.57
C GLY A 220 5.87 -9.28 8.78
N ALA A 221 5.38 -10.35 8.19
CA ALA A 221 4.11 -10.37 7.46
C ALA A 221 3.25 -11.54 7.89
N SER A 222 1.94 -11.36 7.83
CA SER A 222 0.95 -12.39 8.13
C SER A 222 0.03 -12.64 6.94
N ARG A 223 -0.38 -13.88 6.76
CA ARG A 223 -1.40 -14.33 5.83
C ARG A 223 -2.48 -15.10 6.57
N TYR A 224 -3.74 -14.70 6.43
CA TYR A 224 -4.88 -15.32 7.08
C TYR A 224 -5.89 -15.83 6.05
N ASP A 225 -6.27 -17.10 6.11
CA ASP A 225 -7.18 -17.74 5.17
C ASP A 225 -8.63 -17.83 5.69
N GLY A 226 -8.95 -17.12 6.77
CA GLY A 226 -10.23 -17.19 7.46
C GLY A 226 -10.25 -18.21 8.61
N ARG A 227 -9.23 -19.07 8.71
CA ARG A 227 -9.11 -20.09 9.75
C ARG A 227 -7.71 -20.17 10.35
N TYR A 228 -6.67 -20.14 9.52
CA TYR A 228 -5.28 -20.29 9.95
C TYR A 228 -4.45 -19.07 9.57
N TRP A 229 -3.55 -18.71 10.49
CA TRP A 229 -2.49 -17.74 10.25
C TRP A 229 -1.24 -18.44 9.72
N HIS A 230 -0.55 -17.79 8.82
CA HIS A 230 0.78 -18.16 8.38
C HIS A 230 1.65 -16.90 8.36
N ASN A 231 2.73 -16.93 9.13
CA ASN A 231 3.58 -15.79 9.38
C ASN A 231 4.96 -15.94 8.72
N PHE A 232 5.42 -14.85 8.11
CA PHE A 232 6.69 -14.77 7.41
C PHE A 232 7.62 -13.82 8.14
N LEU A 233 8.81 -14.31 8.47
CA LEU A 233 9.93 -13.51 9.01
C LEU A 233 11.15 -13.70 8.13
N LYS A 234 12.02 -12.71 8.08
CA LYS A 234 13.28 -12.79 7.34
C LYS A 234 14.10 -14.03 7.71
N LYS A 235 14.10 -14.47 8.97
CA LYS A 235 14.89 -15.60 9.47
C LYS A 235 14.47 -16.96 8.91
N ASP A 236 13.23 -17.07 8.42
CA ASP A 236 12.62 -18.33 7.96
C ASP A 236 11.81 -18.16 6.66
N SER A 237 12.11 -17.13 5.91
CA SER A 237 11.57 -16.87 4.58
C SER A 237 12.63 -16.20 3.68
N GLY A 238 12.30 -15.97 2.41
CA GLY A 238 13.17 -15.23 1.49
C GLY A 238 12.99 -13.72 1.54
N MET A 239 12.28 -13.17 2.53
CA MET A 239 12.13 -11.72 2.68
C MET A 239 13.46 -11.04 3.00
N PRO A 240 13.77 -9.88 2.38
CA PRO A 240 15.02 -9.17 2.65
C PRO A 240 15.04 -8.45 4.01
N SER A 241 13.87 -8.18 4.60
CA SER A 241 13.70 -7.48 5.87
C SER A 241 12.43 -7.93 6.59
N ASN A 242 12.38 -7.73 7.92
CA ASN A 242 11.15 -7.84 8.71
C ASN A 242 10.29 -6.57 8.65
N PHE A 243 10.89 -5.41 8.36
CA PHE A 243 10.13 -4.17 8.25
C PHE A 243 9.44 -4.09 6.88
N LEU A 244 8.12 -3.99 6.90
CA LEU A 244 7.29 -3.81 5.71
C LEU A 244 6.53 -2.48 5.77
N SER A 245 6.58 -1.73 4.69
CA SER A 245 5.77 -0.52 4.49
C SER A 245 4.44 -0.82 3.80
N GLN A 246 4.43 -1.77 2.85
CA GLN A 246 3.22 -2.15 2.14
C GLN A 246 3.24 -3.63 1.74
N ILE A 247 2.05 -4.24 1.64
CA ILE A 247 1.82 -5.51 0.99
C ILE A 247 0.72 -5.35 -0.07
N LYS A 248 0.95 -5.91 -1.26
CA LYS A 248 -0.02 -5.90 -2.36
C LYS A 248 -0.18 -7.32 -2.90
N ALA A 249 -1.28 -7.95 -2.56
CA ALA A 249 -1.59 -9.29 -3.05
C ALA A 249 -2.06 -9.26 -4.51
N ILE A 250 -1.67 -10.28 -5.27
CA ILE A 250 -2.15 -10.56 -6.61
C ILE A 250 -3.35 -11.50 -6.54
N ASP A 251 -3.21 -12.52 -5.70
CA ASP A 251 -4.23 -13.56 -5.43
C ASP A 251 -3.99 -14.21 -4.06
N ALA A 252 -4.66 -15.32 -3.82
CA ALA A 252 -4.55 -16.07 -2.57
C ALA A 252 -3.13 -16.49 -2.18
N ASN A 253 -2.22 -16.66 -3.14
CA ASN A 253 -0.89 -17.25 -2.92
C ASN A 253 0.26 -16.34 -3.33
N ARG A 254 0.00 -15.27 -4.06
CA ARG A 254 1.04 -14.39 -4.63
C ARG A 254 0.88 -12.96 -4.14
N ALA A 255 1.99 -12.38 -3.68
CA ALA A 255 1.99 -11.00 -3.21
C ALA A 255 3.34 -10.31 -3.41
N TRP A 256 3.30 -8.98 -3.50
CA TRP A 256 4.44 -8.09 -3.44
C TRP A 256 4.60 -7.54 -2.04
N PHE A 257 5.84 -7.43 -1.58
CA PHE A 257 6.22 -6.96 -0.25
C PHE A 257 7.18 -5.79 -0.40
N SER A 258 6.74 -4.61 0.01
CA SER A 258 7.54 -3.40 0.06
C SER A 258 8.30 -3.35 1.38
N THR A 259 9.62 -3.38 1.33
CA THR A 259 10.47 -3.38 2.54
C THR A 259 11.49 -2.24 2.52
N ASP A 260 12.15 -1.99 3.64
CA ASP A 260 13.27 -1.04 3.75
C ASP A 260 14.58 -1.55 3.10
N LYS A 261 14.60 -2.80 2.61
CA LYS A 261 15.78 -3.47 2.01
C LYS A 261 15.51 -4.10 0.65
N GLY A 262 14.53 -3.60 -0.07
CA GLY A 262 14.18 -4.00 -1.42
C GLY A 262 12.74 -4.42 -1.59
N LEU A 263 12.36 -4.62 -2.84
CA LEU A 263 11.07 -5.16 -3.25
C LEU A 263 11.14 -6.68 -3.30
N ALA A 264 10.25 -7.36 -2.59
CA ALA A 264 10.17 -8.81 -2.64
C ALA A 264 8.85 -9.27 -3.28
N TYR A 265 8.92 -10.34 -4.03
CA TYR A 265 7.78 -11.02 -4.63
C TYR A 265 7.74 -12.47 -4.17
N PHE A 266 6.60 -12.89 -3.66
CA PHE A 266 6.32 -14.28 -3.29
C PHE A 266 5.37 -14.90 -4.32
N ASP A 267 5.76 -16.03 -4.91
CA ASP A 267 4.96 -16.73 -5.92
C ASP A 267 4.19 -17.95 -5.37
N GLY A 268 4.19 -18.15 -4.05
CA GLY A 268 3.64 -19.30 -3.35
C GLY A 268 4.67 -20.38 -3.03
N THR A 269 5.82 -20.38 -3.68
CA THR A 269 6.89 -21.39 -3.51
C THR A 269 8.29 -20.77 -3.41
N ASN A 270 8.51 -19.62 -4.04
CA ASN A 270 9.80 -18.93 -4.09
C ASN A 270 9.63 -17.46 -3.79
N TRP A 271 10.72 -16.85 -3.35
CA TRP A 271 10.87 -15.41 -3.25
C TRP A 271 11.80 -14.90 -4.33
N ALA A 272 11.43 -13.79 -4.95
CA ALA A 272 12.31 -13.01 -5.81
C ALA A 272 12.49 -11.62 -5.20
N VAL A 273 13.73 -11.18 -5.05
CA VAL A 273 14.06 -9.86 -4.46
C VAL A 273 14.77 -9.01 -5.49
N TYR A 274 14.31 -7.77 -5.63
CA TYR A 274 14.83 -6.74 -6.54
C TYR A 274 15.26 -5.53 -5.74
N ARG A 275 16.51 -5.09 -5.93
CA ARG A 275 17.05 -3.91 -5.25
C ARG A 275 18.36 -3.43 -5.84
N PRO A 276 18.82 -2.19 -5.59
CA PRO A 276 20.25 -1.88 -5.58
C PRO A 276 20.94 -2.65 -4.44
N ALA A 277 22.13 -3.21 -4.68
CA ALA A 277 22.92 -3.85 -3.64
C ALA A 277 23.27 -2.85 -2.52
N LEU A 278 23.22 -3.31 -1.27
CA LEU A 278 23.33 -2.41 -0.11
C LEU A 278 24.70 -1.74 0.03
N ASP A 279 25.75 -2.36 -0.47
CA ASP A 279 27.15 -1.92 -0.39
C ASP A 279 27.63 -1.21 -1.65
N THR A 280 27.31 -1.76 -2.83
CA THR A 280 27.82 -1.28 -4.11
C THR A 280 26.84 -0.43 -4.91
N HIS A 281 25.55 -0.42 -4.51
CA HIS A 281 24.43 0.17 -5.25
C HIS A 281 24.25 -0.35 -6.68
N GLN A 282 24.94 -1.45 -7.04
CA GLN A 282 24.74 -2.12 -8.31
C GLN A 282 23.39 -2.85 -8.35
N PRO A 283 22.77 -3.03 -9.52
CA PRO A 283 21.54 -3.80 -9.64
C PRO A 283 21.72 -5.22 -9.09
N GLU A 284 20.82 -5.63 -8.18
CA GLU A 284 20.79 -6.96 -7.59
C GLU A 284 19.42 -7.59 -7.75
N MET A 285 19.39 -8.84 -8.18
CA MET A 285 18.23 -9.71 -8.13
C MET A 285 18.65 -11.09 -7.64
N TYR A 286 17.88 -11.67 -6.76
CA TYR A 286 18.05 -13.08 -6.37
C TYR A 286 16.72 -13.77 -6.14
N ILE A 287 16.74 -15.11 -6.26
CA ILE A 287 15.61 -15.98 -5.96
C ILE A 287 16.02 -16.92 -4.84
N THR A 288 15.11 -17.14 -3.88
CA THR A 288 15.26 -18.13 -2.83
C THR A 288 14.05 -19.07 -2.82
N ASP A 289 14.18 -20.24 -2.17
CA ASP A 289 13.02 -21.04 -1.82
C ASP A 289 12.15 -20.36 -0.76
N VAL A 290 11.00 -20.96 -0.43
CA VAL A 290 10.05 -20.42 0.53
C VAL A 290 10.67 -20.14 1.90
N ALA A 291 11.62 -20.95 2.34
CA ALA A 291 12.31 -20.82 3.63
C ALA A 291 13.56 -19.93 3.59
N GLY A 292 13.94 -19.43 2.40
CA GLY A 292 15.14 -18.60 2.24
C GLY A 292 16.47 -19.35 2.28
N ASN A 293 16.46 -20.69 2.25
CA ASN A 293 17.66 -21.50 2.41
C ASN A 293 18.52 -21.61 1.15
N SER A 294 17.91 -21.53 -0.04
CA SER A 294 18.63 -21.56 -1.31
C SER A 294 18.63 -20.15 -1.92
N LYS A 295 19.80 -19.57 -2.17
CA LYS A 295 19.93 -18.28 -2.85
C LYS A 295 20.57 -18.45 -4.21
N LYS A 296 19.85 -18.05 -5.26
CA LYS A 296 20.34 -18.00 -6.63
C LYS A 296 20.34 -16.55 -7.11
N GLU A 297 21.52 -16.01 -7.34
CA GLU A 297 21.67 -14.68 -7.95
C GLU A 297 21.37 -14.73 -9.44
N ILE A 298 20.65 -13.71 -9.90
CA ILE A 298 20.23 -13.55 -11.30
C ILE A 298 20.91 -12.27 -11.82
N PRO A 299 21.72 -12.35 -12.88
CA PRO A 299 22.32 -11.17 -13.48
C PRO A 299 21.24 -10.23 -14.02
N VAL A 300 21.25 -8.98 -13.55
CA VAL A 300 20.34 -7.91 -14.00
C VAL A 300 21.14 -6.64 -14.28
N LYS A 301 20.62 -5.80 -15.19
CA LYS A 301 21.26 -4.54 -15.58
C LYS A 301 20.67 -3.32 -14.87
N THR A 302 19.47 -3.46 -14.34
CA THR A 302 18.71 -2.38 -13.71
C THR A 302 18.01 -2.87 -12.46
N ALA A 303 17.72 -1.97 -11.54
CA ALA A 303 16.99 -2.22 -10.29
C ALA A 303 16.03 -1.05 -10.01
N PRO A 304 15.10 -1.19 -9.04
CA PRO A 304 14.38 -0.05 -8.50
C PRO A 304 15.34 1.06 -8.03
N SER A 305 14.87 2.31 -8.02
CA SER A 305 15.70 3.49 -7.73
C SER A 305 16.31 3.52 -6.32
N HIS A 306 15.68 2.85 -5.36
CA HIS A 306 16.11 2.83 -3.97
C HIS A 306 15.71 1.53 -3.27
N ASN A 307 16.40 1.19 -2.16
CA ASN A 307 16.10 0.01 -1.35
C ASN A 307 14.86 0.17 -0.47
N TYR A 308 14.57 1.38 -0.01
CA TYR A 308 13.39 1.62 0.79
C TYR A 308 12.19 1.78 -0.15
N ILE A 309 11.43 0.70 -0.25
CA ILE A 309 10.21 0.63 -1.04
C ILE A 309 9.04 1.04 -0.15
N LEU A 310 8.26 2.02 -0.59
CA LEU A 310 7.12 2.56 0.16
C LEU A 310 5.79 2.03 -0.34
N GLY A 311 5.70 1.76 -1.65
CA GLY A 311 4.48 1.24 -2.23
C GLY A 311 4.70 0.53 -3.57
N VAL A 312 3.74 -0.28 -3.95
CA VAL A 312 3.72 -0.99 -5.22
C VAL A 312 2.30 -1.09 -5.75
N ASP A 313 2.14 -0.89 -7.05
CA ASP A 313 0.92 -1.22 -7.78
C ASP A 313 1.25 -1.75 -9.17
N PHE A 314 0.32 -2.48 -9.77
CA PHE A 314 0.56 -3.16 -11.04
C PHE A 314 -0.71 -3.32 -11.87
N GLN A 315 -0.51 -3.44 -13.18
CA GLN A 315 -1.55 -3.85 -14.12
C GLN A 315 -0.95 -4.79 -15.17
N GLY A 316 -1.46 -6.03 -15.19
CA GLY A 316 -0.86 -7.06 -16.05
C GLY A 316 0.59 -7.36 -15.66
N ASP A 317 1.49 -7.18 -16.62
CA ASP A 317 2.93 -7.40 -16.44
C ASP A 317 3.72 -6.12 -16.10
N ASP A 318 3.05 -4.97 -16.05
CA ASP A 318 3.65 -3.70 -15.66
C ASP A 318 3.54 -3.48 -14.16
N ILE A 319 4.66 -3.19 -13.52
CA ILE A 319 4.73 -2.91 -12.08
C ILE A 319 5.32 -1.53 -11.83
N TRP A 320 4.71 -0.77 -10.94
CA TRP A 320 5.18 0.54 -10.52
C TRP A 320 5.48 0.55 -9.04
N VAL A 321 6.62 1.10 -8.68
CA VAL A 321 7.19 1.00 -7.34
C VAL A 321 7.57 2.37 -6.82
N ALA A 322 6.86 2.79 -5.77
CA ALA A 322 7.14 4.01 -5.01
C ALA A 322 8.30 3.76 -4.05
N THR A 323 9.28 4.64 -4.06
CA THR A 323 10.48 4.52 -3.21
C THR A 323 10.79 5.83 -2.48
N ALA A 324 11.66 5.75 -1.47
CA ALA A 324 12.15 6.94 -0.79
C ALA A 324 13.01 7.85 -1.69
N HIS A 325 13.36 7.43 -2.92
CA HIS A 325 14.16 8.24 -3.84
C HIS A 325 13.76 8.02 -5.32
N GLY A 326 12.51 8.31 -5.65
CA GLY A 326 11.95 8.23 -6.99
C GLY A 326 10.88 7.15 -7.14
N LEU A 327 10.38 7.07 -8.35
CA LEU A 327 9.42 6.07 -8.81
C LEU A 327 10.12 5.14 -9.81
N SER A 328 9.85 3.86 -9.73
CA SER A 328 10.42 2.86 -10.63
C SER A 328 9.33 2.13 -11.40
N HIS A 329 9.50 1.99 -12.70
CA HIS A 329 8.66 1.20 -13.60
C HIS A 329 9.39 -0.09 -13.99
N GLY A 330 8.85 -1.23 -13.58
CA GLY A 330 9.34 -2.55 -13.94
C GLY A 330 8.56 -3.10 -15.14
N ILE A 331 9.25 -3.26 -16.25
CA ILE A 331 8.72 -3.80 -17.50
C ILE A 331 9.16 -5.26 -17.60
N ARG A 332 8.23 -6.18 -17.75
CA ARG A 332 8.55 -7.60 -17.85
C ARG A 332 9.27 -7.91 -19.16
N GLU A 333 10.49 -8.41 -19.07
CA GLU A 333 11.21 -8.90 -20.24
C GLU A 333 10.71 -10.31 -20.61
N ASN A 334 10.15 -10.44 -21.81
CA ASN A 334 9.89 -11.75 -22.39
C ASN A 334 11.23 -12.42 -22.65
N ASN A 335 11.61 -13.39 -21.82
CA ASN A 335 12.72 -14.29 -22.12
C ASN A 335 12.34 -15.16 -23.33
N SER A 336 12.48 -14.62 -24.53
CA SER A 336 12.70 -15.45 -25.70
C SER A 336 14.12 -16.00 -25.61
N VAL A 337 14.30 -17.00 -24.73
CA VAL A 337 15.47 -17.88 -24.85
C VAL A 337 15.29 -18.59 -26.17
N ALA A 338 15.97 -18.08 -27.20
CA ALA A 338 16.18 -18.80 -28.43
C ALA A 338 16.73 -20.19 -28.06
N LYS A 339 15.92 -21.21 -28.29
CA LYS A 339 16.42 -22.57 -28.41
C LYS A 339 17.43 -22.53 -29.56
N ARG A 340 18.72 -22.58 -29.25
CA ARG A 340 19.77 -23.00 -30.15
C ARG A 340 20.36 -24.30 -29.62
#